data_88b65576fbc499d60677509e03e6510f
#
_entry.id   88b65576fbc499d60677509e03e6510f
#
_cell.length_a   1.000
_cell.length_b   1.000
_cell.length_c   1.000
_cell.angle_alpha   90.00
_cell.angle_beta   90.00
_cell.angle_gamma   90.00
#
_symmetry.space_group_name_H-M   'P 1'
#
loop_
_entity.id
_entity.type
_entity.pdbx_description
1 polymer ?
#
loop_
_entity_poly.entity_id
_entity_poly.type
_entity_poly.pdbx_seq_one_letter_code
_entity_poly.pdbx_strand_id
1 'polypeptide(L)'
;MRCNQLSLFSYPTMSIAVYTITSGLHDEASVSRLSDAFLQGVFPEGDFVFRGADFSDFGTHTLDLIYVRTGGAEGIFKALLPEMLARGTERYYLLTSGKSNSLAASLEILSYLRQQGLKGEVLHGSDAYVARRIQVLATVQEARARLRDMRIGVVGQPSDWLIASQADPMAVLDKLGVRMEEVPMEELLVEIGKVDGAPAPADEPMAPEVREAYPGAVKIYRALKALVERHRLDAFTLRCFDLLTTVGNTGCLALSCFNSEDVPASCEGDVPALLSMMISHALTGVSGFQANPAQIDVETGRILFAHCTIPLNMVENWQFDTHFESGIGVGIHGVFPEGPVTVFKVSGDLKRHFVAEGELIGNQYEQNLCRTQVILQLKPEDARYFLTDPIGNHHIIVPGRCQELFEELL
;
A
#
# COMPACT_ATOMS: atom_id res chain seq x y z
N MET A 1 -20.19 6.05 16.55
CA MET A 1 -19.99 6.88 15.35
C MET A 1 -20.07 5.95 14.17
N ARG A 2 -21.06 6.07 13.28
CA ARG A 2 -21.00 5.43 11.97
C ARG A 2 -20.08 6.31 11.13
N CYS A 3 -18.93 5.80 10.71
CA CYS A 3 -18.09 6.49 9.74
C CYS A 3 -18.90 6.63 8.44
N ASN A 4 -19.33 7.84 8.11
CA ASN A 4 -19.84 8.15 6.79
C ASN A 4 -18.64 8.13 5.84
N GLN A 5 -18.63 7.21 4.90
CA GLN A 5 -17.73 7.21 3.75
C GLN A 5 -17.96 8.51 2.96
N LEU A 6 -17.06 9.45 3.13
CA LEU A 6 -16.85 10.55 2.21
C LEU A 6 -15.55 10.24 1.46
N SER A 7 -15.65 9.46 0.41
CA SER A 7 -14.60 9.36 -0.60
C SER A 7 -14.46 10.74 -1.26
N LEU A 8 -13.46 11.49 -0.81
CA LEU A 8 -13.14 12.85 -1.33
C LEU A 8 -12.26 12.82 -2.58
N PHE A 9 -11.88 11.66 -3.08
CA PHE A 9 -11.02 11.54 -4.27
C PHE A 9 -11.73 10.77 -5.37
N SER A 10 -12.10 11.47 -6.43
CA SER A 10 -12.43 10.89 -7.73
C SER A 10 -11.09 10.48 -8.38
N TYR A 11 -10.70 9.22 -8.22
CA TYR A 11 -9.55 8.69 -8.93
C TYR A 11 -9.86 8.51 -10.42
N PRO A 12 -8.89 8.76 -11.32
CA PRO A 12 -9.08 8.47 -12.73
C PRO A 12 -9.37 6.96 -12.89
N THR A 13 -10.33 6.65 -13.74
CA THR A 13 -10.67 5.27 -14.08
C THR A 13 -9.45 4.59 -14.70
N MET A 14 -9.08 3.41 -14.20
CA MET A 14 -8.00 2.59 -14.74
C MET A 14 -8.20 2.42 -16.25
N SER A 15 -7.21 2.79 -17.05
CA SER A 15 -7.23 2.65 -18.50
C SER A 15 -6.08 1.76 -18.97
N ILE A 16 -6.41 0.64 -19.61
CA ILE A 16 -5.45 -0.26 -20.23
C ILE A 16 -5.55 -0.08 -21.72
N ALA A 17 -4.46 0.27 -22.41
CA ALA A 17 -4.41 0.40 -23.85
C ALA A 17 -3.64 -0.75 -24.51
N VAL A 18 -4.14 -1.24 -25.63
CA VAL A 18 -3.52 -2.29 -26.42
C VAL A 18 -3.14 -1.76 -27.80
N TYR A 19 -1.85 -1.64 -28.03
CA TYR A 19 -1.22 -1.29 -29.31
C TYR A 19 -0.77 -2.55 -30.02
N THR A 20 -0.76 -2.57 -31.33
CA THR A 20 -0.36 -3.78 -32.10
C THR A 20 0.79 -3.50 -33.04
N ILE A 21 1.70 -4.48 -33.14
CA ILE A 21 2.72 -4.53 -34.19
C ILE A 21 2.58 -5.85 -34.96
N THR A 22 2.55 -5.75 -36.29
CA THR A 22 2.30 -6.89 -37.20
C THR A 22 3.23 -6.79 -38.40
N SER A 23 3.92 -7.87 -38.72
CA SER A 23 4.72 -7.96 -39.95
C SER A 23 3.83 -8.03 -41.18
N GLY A 24 4.14 -7.26 -42.21
CA GLY A 24 3.44 -7.31 -43.51
C GLY A 24 3.59 -8.61 -44.28
N LEU A 25 4.32 -9.59 -43.76
CA LEU A 25 4.51 -10.92 -44.37
C LEU A 25 3.33 -11.87 -44.10
N HIS A 26 2.41 -11.50 -43.20
CA HIS A 26 1.31 -12.37 -42.78
C HIS A 26 -0.03 -11.88 -43.35
N ASP A 27 -0.95 -12.83 -43.58
CA ASP A 27 -2.33 -12.53 -43.98
C ASP A 27 -3.09 -11.86 -42.80
N GLU A 28 -3.46 -10.60 -42.98
CA GLU A 28 -4.08 -9.80 -41.92
C GLU A 28 -5.40 -10.40 -41.40
N ALA A 29 -6.21 -11.00 -42.26
CA ALA A 29 -7.49 -11.58 -41.87
C ALA A 29 -7.32 -12.79 -40.94
N SER A 30 -6.30 -13.60 -41.17
CA SER A 30 -5.96 -14.74 -40.32
C SER A 30 -5.36 -14.27 -38.99
N VAL A 31 -4.47 -13.28 -39.01
CA VAL A 31 -3.86 -12.70 -37.81
C VAL A 31 -4.92 -12.03 -36.95
N SER A 32 -5.86 -11.29 -37.52
CA SER A 32 -6.94 -10.61 -36.78
C SER A 32 -7.83 -11.61 -36.05
N ARG A 33 -8.30 -12.68 -36.71
CA ARG A 33 -9.10 -13.72 -36.00
C ARG A 33 -8.39 -14.32 -34.81
N LEU A 34 -7.08 -14.62 -34.92
CA LEU A 34 -6.29 -15.14 -33.79
C LEU A 34 -6.10 -14.12 -32.69
N SER A 35 -5.93 -12.85 -33.06
CA SER A 35 -5.77 -11.75 -32.12
C SER A 35 -7.05 -11.48 -31.33
N ASP A 36 -8.20 -11.44 -32.02
CA ASP A 36 -9.50 -11.21 -31.38
C ASP A 36 -9.83 -12.31 -30.38
N ALA A 37 -9.61 -13.57 -30.75
CA ALA A 37 -9.82 -14.71 -29.84
C ALA A 37 -8.91 -14.65 -28.61
N PHE A 38 -7.64 -14.27 -28.78
CA PHE A 38 -6.71 -14.13 -27.65
C PHE A 38 -7.08 -12.93 -26.75
N LEU A 39 -7.35 -11.77 -27.33
CA LEU A 39 -7.75 -10.60 -26.54
C LEU A 39 -9.06 -10.84 -25.79
N GLN A 40 -10.03 -11.54 -26.39
CA GLN A 40 -11.25 -11.92 -25.69
C GLN A 40 -11.00 -12.91 -24.54
N GLY A 41 -10.02 -13.80 -24.66
CA GLY A 41 -9.61 -14.70 -23.57
C GLY A 41 -8.95 -13.97 -22.42
N VAL A 42 -8.09 -12.97 -22.70
CA VAL A 42 -7.36 -12.19 -21.71
C VAL A 42 -8.26 -11.09 -21.08
N PHE A 43 -9.15 -10.49 -21.87
CA PHE A 43 -10.06 -9.41 -21.44
C PHE A 43 -11.52 -9.80 -21.72
N PRO A 44 -12.08 -10.74 -20.95
CA PRO A 44 -13.43 -11.27 -21.24
C PRO A 44 -14.55 -10.21 -21.14
N GLU A 45 -14.36 -9.17 -20.33
CA GLU A 45 -15.29 -8.06 -20.15
C GLU A 45 -15.02 -6.89 -21.11
N GLY A 46 -13.94 -6.96 -21.90
CA GLY A 46 -13.56 -5.92 -22.84
C GLY A 46 -12.99 -4.66 -22.23
N ASP A 47 -12.45 -4.74 -21.01
CA ASP A 47 -11.94 -3.60 -20.22
C ASP A 47 -10.58 -3.10 -20.72
N PHE A 48 -10.50 -2.74 -22.00
CA PHE A 48 -9.30 -2.14 -22.59
C PHE A 48 -9.65 -1.23 -23.78
N VAL A 49 -8.75 -0.30 -24.08
CA VAL A 49 -8.82 0.58 -25.25
C VAL A 49 -7.96 -0.02 -26.36
N PHE A 50 -8.58 -0.44 -27.46
CA PHE A 50 -7.82 -0.94 -28.61
C PHE A 50 -7.33 0.22 -29.48
N ARG A 51 -6.02 0.40 -29.58
CA ARG A 51 -5.34 1.46 -30.36
C ARG A 51 -4.79 0.96 -31.70
N GLY A 52 -4.65 -0.35 -31.87
CA GLY A 52 -4.09 -0.93 -33.09
C GLY A 52 -2.66 -0.40 -33.35
N ALA A 53 -2.39 0.04 -34.56
CA ALA A 53 -1.08 0.57 -34.95
C ALA A 53 -0.90 2.09 -34.66
N ASP A 54 -1.86 2.73 -34.01
CA ASP A 54 -1.77 4.15 -33.65
C ASP A 54 -1.12 4.33 -32.29
N PHE A 55 0.17 4.66 -32.28
CA PHE A 55 0.98 4.92 -31.09
C PHE A 55 0.97 6.40 -30.67
N SER A 56 0.10 7.23 -31.22
CA SER A 56 0.10 8.69 -31.00
C SER A 56 -0.13 9.11 -29.54
N ASP A 57 -0.77 8.28 -28.73
CA ASP A 57 -1.04 8.50 -27.30
C ASP A 57 -0.37 7.48 -26.38
N PHE A 58 0.60 6.69 -26.86
CA PHE A 58 1.38 5.77 -26.04
C PHE A 58 2.04 6.52 -24.88
N GLY A 59 1.95 5.99 -23.66
CA GLY A 59 2.46 6.61 -22.44
C GLY A 59 1.43 7.48 -21.69
N THR A 60 0.17 7.56 -22.14
CA THR A 60 -0.88 8.37 -21.50
C THR A 60 -1.92 7.57 -20.72
N HIS A 61 -1.93 6.26 -20.83
CA HIS A 61 -2.83 5.37 -20.09
C HIS A 61 -2.20 4.85 -18.81
N THR A 62 -3.02 4.26 -17.94
CA THR A 62 -2.53 3.60 -16.72
C THR A 62 -1.56 2.49 -17.06
N LEU A 63 -1.86 1.69 -18.12
CA LEU A 63 -0.99 0.63 -18.61
C LEU A 63 -1.08 0.53 -20.13
N ASP A 64 0.06 0.66 -20.80
CA ASP A 64 0.18 0.48 -22.24
C ASP A 64 0.80 -0.89 -22.56
N LEU A 65 0.10 -1.70 -23.34
CA LEU A 65 0.51 -3.03 -23.77
C LEU A 65 0.81 -3.03 -25.26
N ILE A 66 1.97 -3.51 -25.65
CA ILE A 66 2.33 -3.70 -27.07
C ILE A 66 2.08 -5.15 -27.45
N TYR A 67 0.98 -5.42 -28.14
CA TYR A 67 0.66 -6.75 -28.63
C TYR A 67 1.46 -7.07 -29.89
N VAL A 68 2.48 -7.90 -29.72
CA VAL A 68 3.27 -8.45 -30.81
C VAL A 68 2.47 -9.60 -31.44
N ARG A 69 1.87 -9.36 -32.63
CA ARG A 69 0.93 -10.30 -33.26
C ARG A 69 1.65 -11.38 -34.06
N THR A 70 2.82 -11.06 -34.62
CA THR A 70 3.57 -11.96 -35.50
C THR A 70 5.08 -11.84 -35.32
N GLY A 71 5.83 -12.84 -35.72
CA GLY A 71 7.27 -12.73 -36.00
C GLY A 71 7.55 -11.77 -37.16
N GLY A 72 8.76 -11.22 -37.24
CA GLY A 72 9.17 -10.23 -38.23
C GLY A 72 8.67 -8.80 -37.90
N ALA A 73 8.11 -8.56 -36.70
CA ALA A 73 7.67 -7.25 -36.23
C ALA A 73 8.76 -6.47 -35.46
N GLU A 74 9.94 -7.04 -35.22
CA GLU A 74 11.05 -6.51 -34.43
C GLU A 74 11.55 -5.18 -34.99
N GLY A 75 11.66 -5.08 -36.33
CA GLY A 75 12.05 -3.84 -37.03
C GLY A 75 11.03 -2.72 -36.87
N ILE A 76 9.73 -3.04 -36.79
CA ILE A 76 8.65 -2.08 -36.55
C ILE A 76 8.79 -1.53 -35.13
N PHE A 77 8.95 -2.39 -34.13
CA PHE A 77 9.19 -1.98 -32.74
C PHE A 77 10.40 -1.05 -32.64
N LYS A 78 11.53 -1.43 -33.26
CA LYS A 78 12.75 -0.62 -33.26
C LYS A 78 12.52 0.78 -33.85
N ALA A 79 11.71 0.90 -34.89
CA ALA A 79 11.38 2.18 -35.51
C ALA A 79 10.49 3.08 -34.61
N LEU A 80 9.58 2.48 -33.82
CA LEU A 80 8.70 3.18 -32.88
C LEU A 80 9.37 3.59 -31.56
N LEU A 81 10.43 2.87 -31.16
CA LEU A 81 11.07 3.06 -29.85
C LEU A 81 11.51 4.51 -29.56
N PRO A 82 12.13 5.26 -30.52
CA PRO A 82 12.52 6.64 -30.27
C PRO A 82 11.36 7.56 -29.89
N GLU A 83 10.19 7.37 -30.49
CA GLU A 83 8.99 8.14 -30.17
C GLU A 83 8.44 7.81 -28.78
N MET A 84 8.39 6.51 -28.44
CA MET A 84 7.97 6.06 -27.11
C MET A 84 8.92 6.57 -26.00
N LEU A 85 10.24 6.58 -26.25
CA LEU A 85 11.24 7.13 -25.34
C LEU A 85 11.10 8.65 -25.14
N ALA A 86 10.80 9.38 -26.20
CA ALA A 86 10.60 10.83 -26.13
C ALA A 86 9.41 11.21 -25.22
N ARG A 87 8.50 10.27 -24.95
CA ARG A 87 7.37 10.44 -24.01
C ARG A 87 7.68 10.01 -22.59
N GLY A 88 8.93 9.60 -22.29
CA GLY A 88 9.39 9.23 -20.96
C GLY A 88 9.07 7.80 -20.54
N THR A 89 8.72 6.92 -21.49
CA THR A 89 8.48 5.51 -21.17
C THR A 89 9.80 4.78 -20.92
N GLU A 90 9.94 4.20 -19.74
CA GLU A 90 11.15 3.46 -19.31
C GLU A 90 10.95 1.96 -19.24
N ARG A 91 9.70 1.49 -19.20
CA ARG A 91 9.33 0.07 -19.07
C ARG A 91 8.28 -0.31 -20.10
N TYR A 92 8.47 -1.42 -20.78
CA TYR A 92 7.67 -1.90 -21.90
C TYR A 92 7.05 -3.25 -21.62
N TYR A 93 5.77 -3.42 -21.87
CA TYR A 93 5.02 -4.65 -21.68
C TYR A 93 4.64 -5.23 -23.03
N LEU A 94 5.22 -6.37 -23.36
CA LEU A 94 5.05 -7.05 -24.66
C LEU A 94 4.03 -8.17 -24.50
N LEU A 95 2.80 -7.96 -24.95
CA LEU A 95 1.75 -8.97 -24.95
C LEU A 95 1.92 -9.90 -26.16
N THR A 96 1.78 -11.21 -25.96
CA THR A 96 1.88 -12.18 -27.07
C THR A 96 1.08 -13.45 -26.85
N SER A 97 0.36 -13.89 -27.89
CA SER A 97 -0.38 -15.15 -27.90
C SER A 97 0.52 -16.38 -28.15
N GLY A 98 1.77 -16.18 -28.55
CA GLY A 98 2.67 -17.24 -29.00
C GLY A 98 2.36 -17.82 -30.39
N LYS A 99 1.30 -17.34 -31.06
CA LYS A 99 0.97 -17.74 -32.44
C LYS A 99 1.83 -16.97 -33.46
N SER A 100 1.96 -17.48 -34.68
CA SER A 100 2.64 -16.78 -35.76
C SER A 100 4.07 -16.31 -35.42
N ASN A 101 4.81 -17.06 -34.61
CA ASN A 101 6.16 -16.76 -34.11
C ASN A 101 6.24 -15.45 -33.28
N SER A 102 5.12 -14.96 -32.76
CA SER A 102 5.06 -13.69 -31.98
C SER A 102 5.86 -13.75 -30.68
N LEU A 103 5.96 -14.93 -30.02
CA LEU A 103 6.78 -15.07 -28.82
C LEU A 103 8.27 -14.91 -29.13
N ALA A 104 8.77 -15.52 -30.22
CA ALA A 104 10.17 -15.36 -30.62
C ALA A 104 10.52 -13.90 -30.90
N ALA A 105 9.63 -13.16 -31.60
CA ALA A 105 9.78 -11.73 -31.82
C ALA A 105 9.78 -10.93 -30.52
N SER A 106 8.88 -11.24 -29.59
CA SER A 106 8.80 -10.57 -28.27
C SER A 106 10.09 -10.77 -27.45
N LEU A 107 10.68 -11.97 -27.49
CA LEU A 107 11.95 -12.26 -26.81
C LEU A 107 13.12 -11.49 -27.42
N GLU A 108 13.18 -11.35 -28.74
CA GLU A 108 14.19 -10.53 -29.42
C GLU A 108 14.04 -9.06 -29.09
N ILE A 109 12.80 -8.53 -29.09
CA ILE A 109 12.50 -7.15 -28.68
C ILE A 109 12.91 -6.92 -27.22
N LEU A 110 12.57 -7.83 -26.30
CA LEU A 110 12.96 -7.72 -24.90
C LEU A 110 14.49 -7.71 -24.72
N SER A 111 15.20 -8.56 -25.48
CA SER A 111 16.67 -8.59 -25.49
C SER A 111 17.25 -7.26 -25.98
N TYR A 112 16.67 -6.70 -27.05
CA TYR A 112 17.05 -5.40 -27.57
C TYR A 112 16.81 -4.27 -26.54
N LEU A 113 15.64 -4.24 -25.87
CA LEU A 113 15.36 -3.28 -24.80
C LEU A 113 16.43 -3.33 -23.70
N ARG A 114 16.80 -4.52 -23.26
CA ARG A 114 17.85 -4.72 -22.24
C ARG A 114 19.22 -4.21 -22.69
N GLN A 115 19.57 -4.40 -23.96
CA GLN A 115 20.80 -3.85 -24.54
C GLN A 115 20.81 -2.31 -24.56
N GLN A 116 19.64 -1.68 -24.63
CA GLN A 116 19.47 -0.22 -24.52
C GLN A 116 19.39 0.28 -23.07
N GLY A 117 19.51 -0.60 -22.06
CA GLY A 117 19.36 -0.25 -20.65
C GLY A 117 17.90 -0.05 -20.20
N LEU A 118 16.94 -0.43 -21.03
CA LEU A 118 15.52 -0.27 -20.78
C LEU A 118 14.94 -1.53 -20.12
N LYS A 119 13.84 -1.33 -19.37
CA LYS A 119 13.11 -2.41 -18.70
C LYS A 119 11.97 -2.92 -19.59
N GLY A 120 11.64 -4.19 -19.48
CA GLY A 120 10.48 -4.75 -20.17
C GLY A 120 10.14 -6.13 -19.64
N GLU A 121 8.94 -6.59 -19.99
CA GLU A 121 8.41 -7.91 -19.66
C GLU A 121 7.60 -8.45 -20.84
N VAL A 122 7.69 -9.77 -21.07
CA VAL A 122 6.85 -10.48 -22.04
C VAL A 122 5.71 -11.15 -21.29
N LEU A 123 4.48 -10.72 -21.58
CA LEU A 123 3.26 -11.27 -21.02
C LEU A 123 2.78 -12.42 -21.91
N HIS A 124 3.03 -13.67 -21.46
CA HIS A 124 2.72 -14.89 -22.18
C HIS A 124 2.41 -16.04 -21.22
N GLY A 125 1.46 -16.88 -21.58
CA GLY A 125 1.03 -18.03 -20.79
C GLY A 125 -0.43 -18.39 -21.07
N SER A 126 -1.11 -18.99 -20.10
CA SER A 126 -2.56 -19.13 -20.17
C SER A 126 -3.26 -17.77 -20.09
N ASP A 127 -4.45 -17.64 -20.69
CA ASP A 127 -5.21 -16.39 -20.65
C ASP A 127 -5.43 -15.90 -19.22
N ALA A 128 -5.75 -16.80 -18.29
CA ALA A 128 -5.93 -16.48 -16.87
C ALA A 128 -4.64 -15.97 -16.22
N TYR A 129 -3.49 -16.51 -16.54
CA TYR A 129 -2.21 -16.02 -16.03
C TYR A 129 -1.90 -14.62 -16.58
N VAL A 130 -2.07 -14.41 -17.88
CA VAL A 130 -1.82 -13.13 -18.54
C VAL A 130 -2.78 -12.05 -18.00
N ALA A 131 -4.07 -12.36 -17.88
CA ALA A 131 -5.07 -11.46 -17.33
C ALA A 131 -4.71 -11.04 -15.88
N ARG A 132 -4.36 -12.01 -15.02
CA ARG A 132 -3.93 -11.72 -13.64
C ARG A 132 -2.68 -10.83 -13.61
N ARG A 133 -1.68 -11.13 -14.45
CA ARG A 133 -0.44 -10.34 -14.49
C ARG A 133 -0.69 -8.90 -14.95
N ILE A 134 -1.54 -8.70 -15.95
CA ILE A 134 -1.99 -7.38 -16.41
C ILE A 134 -2.68 -6.63 -15.27
N GLN A 135 -3.55 -7.29 -14.51
CA GLN A 135 -4.22 -6.67 -13.36
C GLN A 135 -3.22 -6.22 -12.29
N VAL A 136 -2.22 -7.04 -11.96
CA VAL A 136 -1.14 -6.66 -11.02
C VAL A 136 -0.41 -5.42 -11.53
N LEU A 137 0.02 -5.42 -12.79
CA LEU A 137 0.75 -4.31 -13.38
C LEU A 137 -0.09 -3.02 -13.39
N ALA A 138 -1.37 -3.10 -13.78
CA ALA A 138 -2.27 -1.94 -13.80
C ALA A 138 -2.49 -1.39 -12.38
N THR A 139 -2.74 -2.25 -11.39
CA THR A 139 -2.90 -1.86 -9.99
C THR A 139 -1.65 -1.16 -9.46
N VAL A 140 -0.46 -1.67 -9.79
CA VAL A 140 0.81 -1.06 -9.36
C VAL A 140 1.03 0.30 -10.03
N GLN A 141 0.72 0.45 -11.32
CA GLN A 141 0.84 1.77 -11.98
C GLN A 141 -0.13 2.79 -11.38
N GLU A 142 -1.35 2.38 -11.07
CA GLU A 142 -2.31 3.23 -10.38
C GLU A 142 -1.83 3.61 -8.97
N ALA A 143 -1.28 2.66 -8.22
CA ALA A 143 -0.71 2.92 -6.90
C ALA A 143 0.47 3.91 -6.98
N ARG A 144 1.36 3.77 -7.97
CA ARG A 144 2.44 4.75 -8.22
C ARG A 144 1.89 6.14 -8.53
N ALA A 145 0.83 6.23 -9.34
CA ALA A 145 0.19 7.50 -9.64
C ALA A 145 -0.46 8.14 -8.41
N ARG A 146 -1.09 7.33 -7.53
CA ARG A 146 -1.67 7.80 -6.26
C ARG A 146 -0.62 8.31 -5.28
N LEU A 147 0.52 7.61 -5.15
CA LEU A 147 1.60 8.01 -4.25
C LEU A 147 2.30 9.28 -4.70
N ARG A 148 2.36 9.52 -6.01
CA ARG A 148 3.03 10.71 -6.56
C ARG A 148 2.34 11.98 -6.07
N ASP A 149 3.15 12.94 -5.63
CA ASP A 149 2.73 14.24 -5.11
C ASP A 149 2.00 14.21 -3.75
N MET A 150 1.82 13.02 -3.12
CA MET A 150 1.31 12.97 -1.75
C MET A 150 2.21 13.73 -0.79
N ARG A 151 1.57 14.34 0.21
CA ARG A 151 2.24 15.08 1.29
C ARG A 151 2.03 14.34 2.60
N ILE A 152 3.12 14.04 3.30
CA ILE A 152 3.05 13.41 4.61
C ILE A 152 3.55 14.33 5.71
N GLY A 153 2.86 14.30 6.85
CA GLY A 153 3.23 15.05 8.04
C GLY A 153 3.95 14.18 9.05
N VAL A 154 5.06 14.68 9.59
CA VAL A 154 5.68 14.11 10.79
C VAL A 154 5.32 15.00 11.96
N VAL A 155 4.27 14.63 12.71
CA VAL A 155 3.76 15.42 13.85
C VAL A 155 4.59 15.11 15.09
N GLY A 156 5.41 16.05 15.48
CA GLY A 156 6.54 15.86 16.40
C GLY A 156 7.75 15.29 15.66
N GLN A 157 8.54 14.48 16.31
CA GLN A 157 9.68 13.78 15.75
C GLN A 157 9.52 12.28 15.96
N PRO A 158 10.30 11.42 15.28
CA PRO A 158 10.35 10.01 15.64
C PRO A 158 10.66 9.82 17.13
N SER A 159 10.02 8.84 17.76
CA SER A 159 10.30 8.51 19.17
C SER A 159 11.74 8.07 19.35
N ASP A 160 12.34 8.42 20.50
CA ASP A 160 13.79 8.27 20.74
C ASP A 160 14.27 6.80 20.72
N TRP A 161 13.37 5.85 20.97
CA TRP A 161 13.64 4.41 20.90
C TRP A 161 13.60 3.85 19.46
N LEU A 162 13.10 4.59 18.48
CA LEU A 162 13.09 4.21 17.06
C LEU A 162 14.47 4.48 16.42
N ILE A 163 15.52 3.90 16.97
CA ILE A 163 16.92 4.15 16.59
C ILE A 163 17.29 3.67 15.18
N ALA A 164 16.52 2.74 14.63
CA ALA A 164 16.70 2.18 13.28
C ALA A 164 15.66 2.67 12.25
N SER A 165 14.65 3.45 12.68
CA SER A 165 13.52 3.88 11.85
C SER A 165 13.72 5.30 11.29
N GLN A 166 14.93 5.63 10.89
CA GLN A 166 15.24 6.90 10.22
C GLN A 166 14.74 6.86 8.78
N ALA A 167 14.21 7.99 8.30
CA ALA A 167 13.80 8.15 6.90
C ALA A 167 14.75 9.08 6.14
N ASP A 168 14.88 8.83 4.85
CA ASP A 168 15.59 9.70 3.92
C ASP A 168 14.56 10.43 3.03
N PRO A 169 14.23 11.71 3.31
CA PRO A 169 13.22 12.45 2.56
C PRO A 169 13.52 12.56 1.07
N MET A 170 14.80 12.60 0.71
CA MET A 170 15.19 12.67 -0.71
C MET A 170 14.96 11.35 -1.42
N ALA A 171 15.28 10.22 -0.77
CA ALA A 171 14.98 8.90 -1.32
C ALA A 171 13.48 8.64 -1.45
N VAL A 172 12.69 9.12 -0.48
CA VAL A 172 11.22 9.03 -0.50
C VAL A 172 10.63 9.84 -1.66
N LEU A 173 11.12 11.08 -1.85
CA LEU A 173 10.70 11.93 -2.96
C LEU A 173 11.09 11.33 -4.31
N ASP A 174 12.33 10.86 -4.46
CA ASP A 174 12.85 10.30 -5.72
C ASP A 174 12.12 9.02 -6.13
N LYS A 175 11.90 8.09 -5.18
CA LYS A 175 11.33 6.77 -5.48
C LYS A 175 9.80 6.73 -5.53
N LEU A 176 9.13 7.49 -4.69
CA LEU A 176 7.67 7.47 -4.57
C LEU A 176 7.00 8.77 -5.02
N GLY A 177 7.74 9.87 -5.19
CA GLY A 177 7.18 11.19 -5.44
C GLY A 177 6.54 11.84 -4.21
N VAL A 178 6.70 11.26 -3.02
CA VAL A 178 6.07 11.70 -1.77
C VAL A 178 6.90 12.80 -1.11
N ARG A 179 6.24 13.87 -0.64
CA ARG A 179 6.87 14.98 0.06
C ARG A 179 6.65 14.87 1.56
N MET A 180 7.70 15.02 2.34
CA MET A 180 7.66 14.99 3.79
C MET A 180 7.68 16.41 4.36
N GLU A 181 6.83 16.67 5.35
CA GLU A 181 6.72 17.93 6.07
C GLU A 181 6.81 17.67 7.59
N GLU A 182 7.65 18.40 8.30
CA GLU A 182 7.69 18.39 9.76
C GLU A 182 6.58 19.30 10.29
N VAL A 183 5.75 18.78 11.17
CA VAL A 183 4.71 19.53 11.88
C VAL A 183 5.08 19.56 13.37
N PRO A 184 5.41 20.73 13.95
CA PRO A 184 5.78 20.81 15.35
C PRO A 184 4.69 20.28 16.29
N MET A 185 5.07 19.54 17.35
CA MET A 185 4.12 19.05 18.36
C MET A 185 3.35 20.20 19.02
N GLU A 186 3.98 21.36 19.16
CA GLU A 186 3.37 22.57 19.71
C GLU A 186 2.15 23.03 18.92
N GLU A 187 2.13 22.85 17.60
CA GLU A 187 0.95 23.16 16.78
C GLU A 187 -0.24 22.26 17.17
N LEU A 188 0.02 20.97 17.37
CA LEU A 188 -1.01 20.03 17.83
C LEU A 188 -1.52 20.40 19.21
N LEU A 189 -0.63 20.71 20.15
CA LEU A 189 -1.01 21.11 21.51
C LEU A 189 -1.86 22.40 21.53
N VAL A 190 -1.50 23.38 20.73
CA VAL A 190 -2.28 24.60 20.54
C VAL A 190 -3.66 24.28 19.95
N GLU A 191 -3.73 23.38 18.99
CA GLU A 191 -5.01 23.03 18.34
C GLU A 191 -5.90 22.21 19.27
N ILE A 192 -5.36 21.30 20.10
CA ILE A 192 -6.10 20.58 21.16
C ILE A 192 -6.78 21.57 22.13
N GLY A 193 -6.11 22.69 22.42
CA GLY A 193 -6.67 23.73 23.27
C GLY A 193 -7.85 24.50 22.67
N LYS A 194 -8.04 24.47 21.36
CA LYS A 194 -9.09 25.20 20.63
C LYS A 194 -10.35 24.38 20.38
N VAL A 195 -10.25 23.07 20.42
CA VAL A 195 -11.34 22.16 20.05
C VAL A 195 -12.02 21.56 21.25
N ASP A 196 -13.32 21.28 21.13
CA ASP A 196 -14.09 20.60 22.16
C ASP A 196 -14.02 19.09 22.04
N GLY A 197 -14.06 18.38 23.15
CA GLY A 197 -14.27 16.94 23.19
C GLY A 197 -15.72 16.58 22.89
N ALA A 198 -16.00 15.30 22.90
CA ALA A 198 -17.37 14.78 22.91
C ALA A 198 -17.52 13.78 24.06
N PRO A 199 -18.68 13.72 24.72
CA PRO A 199 -18.92 12.73 25.75
C PRO A 199 -18.80 11.31 25.16
N ALA A 200 -18.40 10.37 25.99
CA ALA A 200 -18.42 8.96 25.60
C ALA A 200 -19.87 8.53 25.27
N PRO A 201 -20.07 7.72 24.21
CA PRO A 201 -21.38 7.19 23.87
C PRO A 201 -22.00 6.46 25.08
N ALA A 202 -23.28 6.75 25.39
CA ALA A 202 -23.94 6.22 26.59
C ALA A 202 -24.12 4.69 26.53
N ASP A 203 -24.39 4.20 25.34
CA ASP A 203 -24.70 2.78 25.09
C ASP A 203 -23.45 1.93 24.80
N GLU A 204 -22.25 2.57 24.73
CA GLU A 204 -20.99 1.85 24.47
C GLU A 204 -20.39 1.37 25.81
N PRO A 205 -20.16 0.07 25.98
CA PRO A 205 -19.52 -0.47 27.17
C PRO A 205 -18.07 0.00 27.25
N MET A 206 -17.74 0.71 28.32
CA MET A 206 -16.39 1.22 28.61
C MET A 206 -16.10 1.11 30.09
N ALA A 207 -14.86 0.80 30.44
CA ALA A 207 -14.36 0.94 31.80
C ALA A 207 -14.42 2.44 32.23
N PRO A 208 -14.61 2.71 33.54
CA PRO A 208 -14.76 4.10 34.02
C PRO A 208 -13.60 5.03 33.60
N GLU A 209 -12.37 4.58 33.68
CA GLU A 209 -11.15 5.28 33.30
C GLU A 209 -11.10 5.62 31.80
N VAL A 210 -11.56 4.70 30.94
CA VAL A 210 -11.67 4.92 29.49
C VAL A 210 -12.75 5.95 29.19
N ARG A 211 -13.89 5.86 29.87
CA ARG A 211 -15.02 6.79 29.71
C ARG A 211 -14.62 8.21 30.12
N GLU A 212 -13.82 8.36 31.18
CA GLU A 212 -13.28 9.65 31.62
C GLU A 212 -12.27 10.21 30.61
N ALA A 213 -11.42 9.38 30.02
CA ALA A 213 -10.40 9.78 29.05
C ALA A 213 -10.98 10.09 27.64
N TYR A 214 -12.13 9.53 27.29
CA TYR A 214 -12.70 9.59 25.94
C TYR A 214 -12.88 11.01 25.38
N PRO A 215 -13.41 12.01 26.13
CA PRO A 215 -13.51 13.38 25.62
C PRO A 215 -12.17 13.98 25.22
N GLY A 216 -11.10 13.68 25.95
CA GLY A 216 -9.74 14.10 25.64
C GLY A 216 -9.20 13.44 24.37
N ALA A 217 -9.44 12.15 24.20
CA ALA A 217 -9.05 11.43 22.96
C ALA A 217 -9.77 11.99 21.72
N VAL A 218 -11.05 12.37 21.84
CA VAL A 218 -11.80 13.05 20.78
C VAL A 218 -11.23 14.44 20.47
N LYS A 219 -10.74 15.17 21.45
CA LYS A 219 -10.04 16.46 21.20
C LYS A 219 -8.79 16.25 20.36
N ILE A 220 -7.99 15.24 20.68
CA ILE A 220 -6.78 14.89 19.91
C ILE A 220 -7.15 14.56 18.46
N TYR A 221 -8.18 13.74 18.24
CA TYR A 221 -8.66 13.43 16.88
C TYR A 221 -9.09 14.68 16.10
N ARG A 222 -9.89 15.57 16.72
CA ARG A 222 -10.36 16.80 16.08
C ARG A 222 -9.22 17.78 15.79
N ALA A 223 -8.26 17.89 16.69
CA ALA A 223 -7.08 18.73 16.50
C ALA A 223 -6.19 18.21 15.36
N LEU A 224 -5.95 16.90 15.30
CA LEU A 224 -5.22 16.29 14.19
C LEU A 224 -5.97 16.50 12.88
N LYS A 225 -7.30 16.40 12.85
CA LYS A 225 -8.09 16.66 11.64
C LYS A 225 -7.90 18.09 11.14
N ALA A 226 -7.91 19.07 12.02
CA ALA A 226 -7.64 20.46 11.68
C ALA A 226 -6.20 20.66 11.15
N LEU A 227 -5.20 19.96 11.70
CA LEU A 227 -3.82 20.00 11.19
C LEU A 227 -3.70 19.36 9.81
N VAL A 228 -4.28 18.16 9.62
CA VAL A 228 -4.30 17.45 8.34
C VAL A 228 -4.90 18.33 7.23
N GLU A 229 -6.02 18.98 7.50
CA GLU A 229 -6.66 19.93 6.58
C GLU A 229 -5.77 21.16 6.30
N ARG A 230 -5.21 21.79 7.35
CA ARG A 230 -4.38 23.00 7.24
C ARG A 230 -3.12 22.78 6.41
N HIS A 231 -2.40 21.69 6.68
CA HIS A 231 -1.17 21.32 5.99
C HIS A 231 -1.42 20.53 4.70
N ARG A 232 -2.69 20.19 4.41
CA ARG A 232 -3.09 19.37 3.25
C ARG A 232 -2.31 18.06 3.21
N LEU A 233 -2.33 17.34 4.33
CA LEU A 233 -1.63 16.07 4.45
C LEU A 233 -2.50 14.93 3.94
N ASP A 234 -1.92 14.06 3.15
CA ASP A 234 -2.56 12.83 2.67
C ASP A 234 -2.33 11.66 3.64
N ALA A 235 -1.31 11.76 4.48
CA ALA A 235 -0.98 10.80 5.53
C ALA A 235 -0.11 11.47 6.60
N PHE A 236 -0.01 10.88 7.79
CA PHE A 236 0.86 11.42 8.83
C PHE A 236 1.34 10.35 9.83
N THR A 237 2.42 10.69 10.54
CA THR A 237 2.83 9.96 11.74
C THR A 237 2.79 10.88 12.95
N LEU A 238 2.51 10.33 14.14
CA LEU A 238 2.36 11.07 15.38
C LEU A 238 3.30 10.56 16.46
N ARG A 239 4.10 11.44 17.07
CA ARG A 239 4.85 11.15 18.30
C ARG A 239 3.87 11.10 19.49
N CYS A 240 3.09 10.03 19.57
CA CYS A 240 1.92 9.91 20.45
C CYS A 240 2.26 9.89 21.95
N PHE A 241 3.45 9.43 22.34
CA PHE A 241 3.86 9.33 23.76
C PHE A 241 4.03 10.70 24.43
N ASP A 242 4.33 11.76 23.68
CA ASP A 242 4.42 13.11 24.22
C ASP A 242 3.05 13.59 24.76
N LEU A 243 1.95 13.06 24.21
CA LEU A 243 0.60 13.40 24.67
C LEU A 243 0.29 12.83 26.06
N LEU A 244 0.96 11.74 26.48
CA LEU A 244 0.77 11.16 27.81
C LEU A 244 1.12 12.16 28.92
N THR A 245 2.23 12.87 28.75
CA THR A 245 2.75 13.82 29.75
C THR A 245 2.18 15.23 29.58
N THR A 246 1.82 15.62 28.36
CA THR A 246 1.38 16.98 28.07
C THR A 246 -0.13 17.19 28.20
N VAL A 247 -0.93 16.20 27.83
CA VAL A 247 -2.40 16.29 27.88
C VAL A 247 -3.07 15.16 28.65
N GLY A 248 -2.29 14.22 29.20
CA GLY A 248 -2.80 13.09 29.99
C GLY A 248 -3.67 12.11 29.18
N ASN A 249 -3.37 11.92 27.87
CA ASN A 249 -4.16 11.09 26.99
C ASN A 249 -3.28 10.50 25.86
N THR A 250 -3.86 9.72 24.94
CA THR A 250 -3.17 9.04 23.85
C THR A 250 -3.75 9.35 22.48
N GLY A 251 -2.93 9.17 21.42
CA GLY A 251 -3.36 9.31 20.04
C GLY A 251 -4.03 8.08 19.43
N CYS A 252 -4.13 6.96 20.17
CA CYS A 252 -4.50 5.66 19.59
C CYS A 252 -5.89 5.68 18.94
N LEU A 253 -6.90 6.27 19.58
CA LEU A 253 -8.24 6.44 19.00
C LEU A 253 -8.18 7.25 17.70
N ALA A 254 -7.45 8.35 17.69
CA ALA A 254 -7.32 9.19 16.51
C ALA A 254 -6.70 8.44 15.34
N LEU A 255 -5.58 7.74 15.56
CA LEU A 255 -4.89 6.96 14.53
C LEU A 255 -5.78 5.83 13.97
N SER A 256 -6.53 5.12 14.83
CA SER A 256 -7.50 4.11 14.40
C SER A 256 -8.61 4.71 13.51
N CYS A 257 -9.14 5.89 13.88
CA CYS A 257 -10.16 6.60 13.10
C CYS A 257 -9.62 7.05 11.73
N PHE A 258 -8.45 7.71 11.69
CA PHE A 258 -7.86 8.18 10.44
C PHE A 258 -7.60 7.04 9.46
N ASN A 259 -7.02 5.94 9.92
CA ASN A 259 -6.80 4.76 9.09
C ASN A 259 -8.11 4.15 8.57
N SER A 260 -9.22 4.32 9.29
CA SER A 260 -10.56 3.89 8.87
C SER A 260 -11.25 4.88 7.94
N GLU A 261 -10.74 6.12 7.85
CA GLU A 261 -11.22 7.23 7.00
C GLU A 261 -10.31 7.44 5.78
N ASP A 262 -9.57 6.41 5.36
CA ASP A 262 -8.67 6.41 4.20
C ASP A 262 -7.48 7.40 4.30
N VAL A 263 -7.10 7.81 5.52
CA VAL A 263 -5.91 8.62 5.78
C VAL A 263 -4.89 7.79 6.56
N PRO A 264 -3.85 7.25 5.91
CA PRO A 264 -2.82 6.47 6.58
C PRO A 264 -2.17 7.26 7.72
N ALA A 265 -2.20 6.68 8.92
CA ALA A 265 -1.72 7.34 10.13
C ALA A 265 -0.96 6.35 11.01
N SER A 266 0.36 6.55 11.16
CA SER A 266 1.21 5.69 11.98
C SER A 266 1.49 6.26 13.36
N CYS A 267 1.81 5.38 14.30
CA CYS A 267 2.13 5.69 15.68
C CYS A 267 3.63 5.96 15.87
N GLU A 268 3.99 6.58 16.99
CA GLU A 268 5.36 6.75 17.49
C GLU A 268 6.30 7.62 16.63
N GLY A 269 5.77 8.34 15.65
CA GLY A 269 6.61 9.08 14.70
C GLY A 269 7.34 8.14 13.71
N ASP A 270 6.93 6.87 13.59
CA ASP A 270 7.57 5.88 12.70
C ASP A 270 7.26 6.18 11.24
N VAL A 271 8.16 6.90 10.56
CA VAL A 271 8.03 7.20 9.13
C VAL A 271 8.11 5.95 8.24
N PRO A 272 9.04 5.00 8.44
CA PRO A 272 9.02 3.73 7.70
C PRO A 272 7.71 2.93 7.83
N ALA A 273 7.07 2.95 9.01
CA ALA A 273 5.75 2.36 9.17
C ALA A 273 4.69 3.13 8.37
N LEU A 274 4.70 4.47 8.41
CA LEU A 274 3.82 5.30 7.61
C LEU A 274 3.96 5.02 6.11
N LEU A 275 5.19 4.98 5.59
CA LEU A 275 5.46 4.64 4.18
C LEU A 275 4.90 3.26 3.82
N SER A 276 5.06 2.28 4.72
CA SER A 276 4.51 0.93 4.51
C SER A 276 2.98 0.95 4.47
N MET A 277 2.33 1.71 5.35
CA MET A 277 0.87 1.89 5.38
C MET A 277 0.34 2.61 4.14
N MET A 278 1.04 3.64 3.66
CA MET A 278 0.69 4.36 2.44
C MET A 278 0.79 3.49 1.19
N ILE A 279 1.87 2.71 1.09
CA ILE A 279 2.04 1.74 0.00
C ILE A 279 0.93 0.69 0.04
N SER A 280 0.63 0.16 1.24
CA SER A 280 -0.50 -0.75 1.44
C SER A 280 -1.81 -0.13 0.97
N HIS A 281 -2.13 1.07 1.44
CA HIS A 281 -3.36 1.77 1.07
C HIS A 281 -3.46 2.04 -0.44
N ALA A 282 -2.37 2.46 -1.07
CA ALA A 282 -2.33 2.70 -2.51
C ALA A 282 -2.57 1.43 -3.34
N LEU A 283 -2.06 0.27 -2.90
CA LEU A 283 -2.18 -1.01 -3.59
C LEU A 283 -3.50 -1.75 -3.30
N THR A 284 -3.98 -1.68 -2.06
CA THR A 284 -5.05 -2.57 -1.57
C THR A 284 -6.30 -1.85 -1.10
N GLY A 285 -6.26 -0.52 -0.98
CA GLY A 285 -7.33 0.29 -0.42
C GLY A 285 -7.40 0.30 1.11
N VAL A 286 -6.49 -0.39 1.82
CA VAL A 286 -6.42 -0.38 3.28
C VAL A 286 -5.01 -0.05 3.76
N SER A 287 -4.90 0.76 4.82
CA SER A 287 -3.60 1.11 5.41
C SER A 287 -2.88 -0.09 6.02
N GLY A 288 -3.63 -1.10 6.44
CA GLY A 288 -3.12 -2.22 7.21
C GLY A 288 -2.97 -1.90 8.71
N PHE A 289 -2.72 -2.93 9.50
CA PHE A 289 -2.54 -2.85 10.94
C PHE A 289 -1.05 -2.73 11.28
N GLN A 290 -0.61 -1.56 11.75
CA GLN A 290 0.72 -1.36 12.33
C GLN A 290 0.84 -2.13 13.63
N ALA A 291 1.79 -3.08 13.73
CA ALA A 291 1.95 -3.91 14.91
C ALA A 291 3.39 -4.32 15.19
N ASN A 292 3.68 -4.57 16.47
CA ASN A 292 4.94 -5.10 16.97
C ASN A 292 4.87 -6.63 17.06
N PRO A 293 5.88 -7.38 16.60
CA PRO A 293 6.02 -8.79 16.98
C PRO A 293 6.32 -8.88 18.49
N ALA A 294 5.39 -9.49 19.23
CA ALA A 294 5.49 -9.63 20.69
C ALA A 294 6.04 -10.99 21.12
N GLN A 295 5.71 -12.05 20.37
CA GLN A 295 6.21 -13.41 20.61
C GLN A 295 6.44 -14.10 19.26
N ILE A 296 7.52 -14.86 19.14
CA ILE A 296 7.91 -15.53 17.90
C ILE A 296 8.31 -16.96 18.21
N ASP A 297 7.66 -17.90 17.55
CA ASP A 297 8.08 -19.31 17.48
C ASP A 297 8.59 -19.61 16.06
N VAL A 298 9.90 -19.63 15.89
CA VAL A 298 10.54 -19.84 14.59
C VAL A 298 10.44 -21.28 14.09
N GLU A 299 10.19 -22.26 14.97
CA GLU A 299 10.07 -23.65 14.58
C GLU A 299 8.75 -23.92 13.88
N THR A 300 7.70 -23.30 14.38
CA THR A 300 6.35 -23.42 13.81
C THR A 300 6.00 -22.28 12.86
N GLY A 301 6.70 -21.16 12.91
CA GLY A 301 6.38 -19.96 12.14
C GLY A 301 5.24 -19.12 12.74
N ARG A 302 4.86 -19.38 14.02
CA ARG A 302 3.80 -18.61 14.71
C ARG A 302 4.37 -17.33 15.30
N ILE A 303 3.67 -16.23 15.07
CA ILE A 303 4.05 -14.93 15.61
C ILE A 303 2.80 -14.27 16.21
N LEU A 304 2.92 -13.78 17.45
CA LEU A 304 1.96 -12.89 18.06
C LEU A 304 2.36 -11.45 17.75
N PHE A 305 1.48 -10.70 17.11
CA PHE A 305 1.63 -9.26 16.89
C PHE A 305 0.66 -8.50 17.79
N ALA A 306 1.09 -7.32 18.28
CA ALA A 306 0.26 -6.50 19.15
C ALA A 306 0.44 -5.00 18.87
N HIS A 307 -0.65 -4.23 18.92
CA HIS A 307 -0.66 -2.76 18.94
C HIS A 307 -2.01 -2.21 19.44
N CYS A 308 -2.11 -0.87 19.63
CA CYS A 308 -3.31 -0.21 20.14
C CYS A 308 -4.08 0.61 19.09
N THR A 309 -3.69 0.57 17.81
CA THR A 309 -4.14 1.49 16.75
C THR A 309 -4.74 0.78 15.53
N ILE A 310 -5.37 -0.38 15.74
CA ILE A 310 -5.97 -1.11 14.61
C ILE A 310 -7.05 -0.26 13.93
N PRO A 311 -7.09 -0.20 12.58
CA PRO A 311 -8.18 0.46 11.86
C PRO A 311 -9.52 -0.21 12.16
N LEU A 312 -10.54 0.57 12.48
CA LEU A 312 -11.86 0.05 12.87
C LEU A 312 -12.61 -0.62 11.71
N ASN A 313 -12.28 -0.28 10.46
CA ASN A 313 -12.83 -0.91 9.26
C ASN A 313 -12.20 -2.27 8.93
N MET A 314 -11.16 -2.69 9.67
CA MET A 314 -10.47 -3.98 9.48
C MET A 314 -10.88 -5.05 10.48
N VAL A 315 -11.78 -4.74 11.42
CA VAL A 315 -12.16 -5.63 12.51
C VAL A 315 -13.66 -5.97 12.48
N GLU A 316 -14.00 -7.18 12.90
CA GLU A 316 -15.39 -7.62 13.03
C GLU A 316 -16.06 -7.00 14.26
N ASN A 317 -15.31 -6.91 15.35
CA ASN A 317 -15.72 -6.32 16.60
C ASN A 317 -14.56 -5.59 17.22
N TRP A 318 -14.85 -4.56 17.98
CA TRP A 318 -13.85 -3.82 18.73
C TRP A 318 -14.45 -3.24 20.02
N GLN A 319 -13.59 -2.93 20.98
CA GLN A 319 -13.95 -2.22 22.20
C GLN A 319 -12.86 -1.23 22.58
N PHE A 320 -13.23 -0.23 23.35
CA PHE A 320 -12.27 0.70 23.93
C PHE A 320 -11.61 0.09 25.16
N ASP A 321 -10.31 0.35 25.30
CA ASP A 321 -9.51 -0.01 26.46
C ASP A 321 -8.54 1.14 26.79
N THR A 322 -7.81 1.07 27.90
CA THR A 322 -6.71 1.97 28.17
C THR A 322 -5.51 1.66 27.28
N HIS A 323 -4.64 2.63 27.03
CA HIS A 323 -3.33 2.36 26.45
C HIS A 323 -2.53 1.45 27.39
N PHE A 324 -1.93 0.39 26.86
CA PHE A 324 -1.33 -0.67 27.65
C PHE A 324 -0.23 -0.15 28.60
N GLU A 325 0.81 0.51 28.05
CA GLU A 325 2.01 0.88 28.82
C GLU A 325 1.75 1.96 29.87
N SER A 326 0.83 2.89 29.59
CA SER A 326 0.54 4.01 30.49
C SER A 326 -0.67 3.79 31.40
N GLY A 327 -1.55 2.85 31.06
CA GLY A 327 -2.80 2.61 31.74
C GLY A 327 -3.84 3.75 31.64
N ILE A 328 -3.57 4.79 30.83
CA ILE A 328 -4.45 5.94 30.63
C ILE A 328 -4.88 6.09 29.17
N GLY A 329 -5.73 7.07 28.86
CA GLY A 329 -6.17 7.37 27.50
C GLY A 329 -7.12 6.31 26.93
N VAL A 330 -7.20 6.27 25.61
CA VAL A 330 -8.11 5.36 24.86
C VAL A 330 -7.34 4.61 23.79
N GLY A 331 -7.15 3.32 24.00
CA GLY A 331 -6.65 2.35 23.02
C GLY A 331 -7.79 1.53 22.43
N ILE A 332 -7.50 0.78 21.38
CA ILE A 332 -8.46 -0.08 20.70
C ILE A 332 -8.06 -1.55 20.90
N HIS A 333 -9.02 -2.35 21.37
CA HIS A 333 -8.97 -3.80 21.31
C HIS A 333 -9.90 -4.27 20.19
N GLY A 334 -9.34 -4.77 19.10
CA GLY A 334 -10.08 -5.22 17.95
C GLY A 334 -9.95 -6.74 17.74
N VAL A 335 -10.98 -7.36 17.19
CA VAL A 335 -10.98 -8.74 16.72
C VAL A 335 -10.86 -8.73 15.21
N PHE A 336 -9.69 -9.08 14.73
CA PHE A 336 -9.39 -9.12 13.29
C PHE A 336 -9.88 -10.44 12.69
N PRO A 337 -10.55 -10.45 11.52
CA PRO A 337 -11.03 -11.68 10.88
C PRO A 337 -9.90 -12.67 10.60
N GLU A 338 -10.12 -13.95 10.88
CA GLU A 338 -9.18 -15.01 10.50
C GLU A 338 -9.14 -15.17 8.98
N GLY A 339 -7.99 -15.56 8.45
CA GLY A 339 -7.80 -15.78 7.02
C GLY A 339 -6.45 -15.32 6.49
N PRO A 340 -6.28 -15.25 5.15
CA PRO A 340 -5.02 -14.89 4.53
C PRO A 340 -4.64 -13.44 4.84
N VAL A 341 -3.35 -13.25 5.11
CA VAL A 341 -2.75 -11.94 5.37
C VAL A 341 -1.39 -11.81 4.69
N THR A 342 -0.99 -10.59 4.44
CA THR A 342 0.37 -10.23 4.03
C THR A 342 1.00 -9.35 5.10
N VAL A 343 2.21 -9.68 5.53
CA VAL A 343 3.03 -8.86 6.43
C VAL A 343 4.02 -8.07 5.60
N PHE A 344 4.07 -6.76 5.79
CA PHE A 344 4.84 -5.85 4.95
C PHE A 344 5.60 -4.79 5.74
N LYS A 345 6.81 -4.45 5.29
CA LYS A 345 7.61 -3.33 5.81
C LYS A 345 8.60 -2.85 4.76
N VAL A 346 8.81 -1.52 4.67
CA VAL A 346 9.92 -0.89 3.94
C VAL A 346 10.87 -0.19 4.91
N SER A 347 12.15 -0.09 4.51
CA SER A 347 13.12 0.79 5.19
C SER A 347 12.86 2.26 4.82
N GLY A 348 13.31 3.20 5.67
CA GLY A 348 13.07 4.62 5.47
C GLY A 348 13.79 5.23 4.25
N ASP A 349 14.76 4.53 3.68
CA ASP A 349 15.45 4.88 2.42
C ASP A 349 14.91 4.07 1.22
N LEU A 350 13.89 3.23 1.46
CA LEU A 350 13.26 2.36 0.45
C LEU A 350 14.25 1.45 -0.30
N LYS A 351 15.38 1.09 0.33
CA LYS A 351 16.34 0.15 -0.26
C LYS A 351 16.09 -1.29 0.13
N ARG A 352 15.38 -1.49 1.26
CA ARG A 352 15.03 -2.79 1.78
C ARG A 352 13.52 -2.86 1.99
N HIS A 353 12.97 -4.01 1.74
CA HIS A 353 11.60 -4.34 2.12
C HIS A 353 11.53 -5.77 2.63
N PHE A 354 10.49 -6.04 3.39
CA PHE A 354 10.07 -7.38 3.77
C PHE A 354 8.62 -7.55 3.36
N VAL A 355 8.33 -8.67 2.74
CA VAL A 355 6.96 -9.09 2.43
C VAL A 355 6.86 -10.60 2.60
N ALA A 356 5.82 -11.05 3.31
CA ALA A 356 5.52 -12.46 3.51
C ALA A 356 4.02 -12.69 3.61
N GLU A 357 3.54 -13.74 2.97
CA GLU A 357 2.15 -14.17 3.10
C GLU A 357 2.00 -15.22 4.20
N GLY A 358 0.88 -15.15 4.91
CA GLY A 358 0.53 -16.10 5.97
C GLY A 358 -0.97 -16.18 6.20
N GLU A 359 -1.33 -16.78 7.33
CA GLU A 359 -2.71 -16.87 7.80
C GLU A 359 -2.83 -16.22 9.19
N LEU A 360 -3.82 -15.38 9.38
CA LEU A 360 -4.26 -14.98 10.70
C LEU A 360 -5.10 -16.14 11.25
N ILE A 361 -4.61 -16.77 12.31
CA ILE A 361 -5.15 -18.01 12.88
C ILE A 361 -5.84 -17.81 14.23
N GLY A 362 -5.90 -16.58 14.71
CA GLY A 362 -6.61 -16.25 15.95
C GLY A 362 -6.27 -14.87 16.49
N ASN A 363 -7.09 -14.45 17.43
CA ASN A 363 -6.89 -13.26 18.24
C ASN A 363 -6.66 -13.69 19.69
N GLN A 364 -5.90 -12.85 20.43
CA GLN A 364 -5.56 -13.12 21.82
C GLN A 364 -5.74 -11.84 22.64
N TYR A 365 -5.81 -11.99 23.95
CA TYR A 365 -5.80 -10.87 24.90
C TYR A 365 -4.95 -11.21 26.11
N GLU A 366 -3.70 -10.75 26.11
CA GLU A 366 -2.83 -10.73 27.26
C GLU A 366 -2.77 -9.32 27.85
N GLN A 367 -2.99 -9.18 29.16
CA GLN A 367 -3.06 -7.88 29.83
C GLN A 367 -1.77 -7.08 29.78
N ASN A 368 -0.62 -7.75 29.65
CA ASN A 368 0.72 -7.18 29.60
C ASN A 368 1.22 -6.87 28.17
N LEU A 369 0.33 -6.81 27.20
CA LEU A 369 0.62 -6.43 25.82
C LEU A 369 -0.34 -5.35 25.32
N CYS A 370 0.01 -4.70 24.20
CA CYS A 370 -0.88 -3.80 23.49
C CYS A 370 -2.21 -4.46 23.16
N ARG A 371 -3.28 -3.68 23.11
CA ARG A 371 -4.66 -4.18 23.26
C ARG A 371 -5.17 -5.04 22.12
N THR A 372 -4.87 -4.73 20.86
CA THR A 372 -5.18 -5.62 19.73
C THR A 372 -4.06 -6.61 19.54
N GLN A 373 -4.36 -7.90 19.61
CA GLN A 373 -3.39 -8.98 19.54
C GLN A 373 -3.85 -10.03 18.54
N VAL A 374 -3.01 -10.30 17.53
CA VAL A 374 -3.29 -11.24 16.45
C VAL A 374 -2.20 -12.29 16.33
N ILE A 375 -2.59 -13.54 16.12
CA ILE A 375 -1.67 -14.66 15.93
C ILE A 375 -1.60 -14.98 14.44
N LEU A 376 -0.41 -14.84 13.87
CA LEU A 376 -0.15 -15.19 12.47
C LEU A 376 0.63 -16.50 12.37
N GLN A 377 0.29 -17.29 11.35
CA GLN A 377 1.06 -18.42 10.87
C GLN A 377 1.77 -18.01 9.59
N LEU A 378 3.07 -17.79 9.67
CA LEU A 378 3.97 -17.59 8.54
C LEU A 378 4.75 -18.86 8.22
N LYS A 379 5.53 -18.87 7.15
CA LYS A 379 6.55 -19.89 6.95
C LYS A 379 7.68 -19.71 7.96
N PRO A 380 8.32 -20.79 8.44
CA PRO A 380 9.44 -20.69 9.39
C PRO A 380 10.60 -19.79 8.94
N GLU A 381 10.93 -19.78 7.64
CA GLU A 381 11.94 -18.90 7.07
C GLU A 381 11.56 -17.42 7.17
N ASP A 382 10.27 -17.07 6.97
CA ASP A 382 9.77 -15.71 7.08
C ASP A 382 9.71 -15.26 8.56
N ALA A 383 9.33 -16.17 9.47
CA ALA A 383 9.39 -15.89 10.91
C ALA A 383 10.82 -15.65 11.41
N ARG A 384 11.81 -16.34 10.84
CA ARG A 384 13.21 -16.18 11.20
C ARG A 384 13.75 -14.78 10.87
N TYR A 385 13.24 -14.12 9.83
CA TYR A 385 13.59 -12.73 9.47
C TYR A 385 13.52 -11.80 10.70
N PHE A 386 12.48 -11.88 11.50
CA PHE A 386 12.27 -11.00 12.66
C PHE A 386 13.37 -11.12 13.71
N LEU A 387 14.07 -12.25 13.78
CA LEU A 387 15.15 -12.49 14.74
C LEU A 387 16.55 -12.29 14.16
N THR A 388 16.68 -12.17 12.85
CA THR A 388 17.99 -12.17 12.19
C THR A 388 18.31 -10.94 11.36
N ASP A 389 17.29 -10.34 10.70
CA ASP A 389 17.49 -9.21 9.78
C ASP A 389 16.27 -8.26 9.70
N PRO A 390 15.63 -7.86 10.82
CA PRO A 390 14.40 -7.08 10.80
C PRO A 390 14.63 -5.65 10.27
N ILE A 391 13.59 -5.10 9.63
CA ILE A 391 13.50 -3.69 9.27
C ILE A 391 12.72 -2.96 10.36
N GLY A 392 13.35 -2.72 11.51
CA GLY A 392 12.71 -2.11 12.68
C GLY A 392 11.71 -3.04 13.38
N ASN A 393 10.93 -2.48 14.30
CA ASN A 393 9.97 -3.21 15.13
C ASN A 393 8.58 -3.30 14.50
N HIS A 394 8.00 -2.18 14.04
CA HIS A 394 6.67 -2.16 13.46
C HIS A 394 6.63 -2.79 12.07
N HIS A 395 5.67 -3.69 11.86
CA HIS A 395 5.32 -4.23 10.56
C HIS A 395 3.83 -4.00 10.31
N ILE A 396 3.44 -4.02 9.04
CA ILE A 396 2.05 -3.76 8.63
C ILE A 396 1.41 -5.07 8.22
N ILE A 397 0.28 -5.41 8.86
CA ILE A 397 -0.50 -6.61 8.56
C ILE A 397 -1.67 -6.19 7.67
N VAL A 398 -1.73 -6.75 6.47
CA VAL A 398 -2.71 -6.41 5.42
C VAL A 398 -3.57 -7.63 5.14
N PRO A 399 -4.91 -7.49 5.08
CA PRO A 399 -5.78 -8.60 4.69
C PRO A 399 -5.49 -9.08 3.27
N GLY A 400 -5.52 -10.38 3.06
CA GLY A 400 -5.38 -10.99 1.74
C GLY A 400 -3.95 -11.36 1.35
N ARG A 401 -3.83 -11.98 0.17
CA ARG A 401 -2.56 -12.36 -0.45
C ARG A 401 -2.15 -11.29 -1.45
N CYS A 402 -1.24 -10.42 -1.04
CA CYS A 402 -0.87 -9.22 -1.78
C CYS A 402 0.63 -9.16 -2.09
N GLN A 403 1.40 -10.21 -1.83
CA GLN A 403 2.85 -10.23 -1.99
C GLN A 403 3.28 -9.78 -3.39
N GLU A 404 2.64 -10.31 -4.44
CA GLU A 404 2.98 -9.96 -5.83
C GLU A 404 2.82 -8.46 -6.13
N LEU A 405 1.83 -7.79 -5.52
CA LEU A 405 1.62 -6.34 -5.67
C LEU A 405 2.75 -5.53 -5.02
N PHE A 406 3.16 -5.91 -3.81
CA PHE A 406 4.24 -5.22 -3.09
C PHE A 406 5.59 -5.42 -3.79
N GLU A 407 5.90 -6.63 -4.22
CA GLU A 407 7.14 -6.95 -4.95
C GLU A 407 7.22 -6.25 -6.30
N GLU A 408 6.09 -6.09 -7.01
CA GLU A 408 6.07 -5.39 -8.30
C GLU A 408 6.22 -3.87 -8.15
N LEU A 409 5.74 -3.30 -7.03
CA LEU A 409 5.85 -1.85 -6.81
C LEU A 409 7.28 -1.45 -6.44
N LEU A 410 8.00 -2.25 -5.66
CA LEU A 410 9.33 -1.97 -5.12
C LEU A 410 10.45 -2.52 -5.99
#